data_6a5e9cd5e229b4f82e2c5a41dece3a21
#
_entry.id   6a5e9cd5e229b4f82e2c5a41dece3a21
#
_cell.length_a   1.000
_cell.length_b   1.000
_cell.length_c   1.000
_cell.angle_alpha   90.00
_cell.angle_beta   90.00
_cell.angle_gamma   90.00
#
_symmetry.space_group_name_H-M   'P 1'
#
loop_
_entity.id
_entity.type
_entity.pdbx_description
1 polymer ?
#
loop_
_entity_poly.entity_id
_entity_poly.type
_entity_poly.pdbx_seq_one_letter_code
_entity_poly.pdbx_strand_id
1 'polypeptide(L)'
;ESEATDSNVPVENVAGTYAEGYDVQIAKAIAEGLGKELVIVKLSWDGLIDALNQGQIDAIIAGMMDTAERRESINFSEPYKETIYSMMVLAGSPYENATSIQDFSGAAVLGQQGTALDDVIDQIEGVEHLSPVGSVPDMISRLQQGTCDAIVINEESAPGYLASNPDFRLITFSEGNGFTLPAKGSCVGLRKSDTELLAQVNEILATIDGDARTEMWNTAVANQPK
;
A
#
# COMPACT_ATOMS: atom_id res chain seq x y z
N GLU A 1 10.08 17.27 11.77
CA GLU A 1 11.41 16.84 11.28
C GLU A 1 11.73 15.53 11.99
N SER A 2 11.74 14.41 11.27
CA SER A 2 12.19 13.13 11.83
C SER A 2 13.73 13.14 11.85
N GLU A 3 14.33 12.73 12.97
CA GLU A 3 15.77 12.53 13.07
C GLU A 3 16.15 11.21 12.40
N ALA A 4 17.41 11.11 11.93
CA ALA A 4 17.94 9.85 11.37
C ALA A 4 17.97 8.77 12.45
N THR A 5 17.47 7.60 12.13
CA THR A 5 17.47 6.39 12.97
C THR A 5 18.01 5.21 12.19
N ASP A 6 18.30 4.09 12.85
CA ASP A 6 18.74 2.87 12.15
C ASP A 6 17.63 2.27 11.25
N SER A 7 16.37 2.64 11.49
CA SER A 7 15.21 2.10 10.74
C SER A 7 14.80 2.94 9.53
N ASN A 8 15.08 4.24 9.51
CA ASN A 8 14.68 5.14 8.43
C ASN A 8 15.81 5.38 7.41
N VAL A 9 15.45 5.92 6.24
CA VAL A 9 16.36 6.27 5.15
C VAL A 9 16.04 7.69 4.67
N PRO A 10 17.05 8.57 4.46
CA PRO A 10 16.78 9.89 3.91
C PRO A 10 16.16 9.80 2.51
N VAL A 11 15.24 10.72 2.23
CA VAL A 11 14.61 10.84 0.91
C VAL A 11 15.45 11.79 0.08
N GLU A 12 16.06 11.28 -0.99
CA GLU A 12 17.08 12.00 -1.80
C GLU A 12 16.56 13.33 -2.37
N ASN A 13 15.34 13.32 -2.90
CA ASN A 13 14.76 14.49 -3.57
C ASN A 13 13.92 15.39 -2.66
N VAL A 14 13.88 15.15 -1.34
CA VAL A 14 13.13 15.97 -0.37
C VAL A 14 13.97 16.18 0.89
N ALA A 15 14.71 17.27 0.93
CA ALA A 15 15.63 17.60 2.01
C ALA A 15 14.95 17.56 3.41
N GLY A 16 15.60 16.95 4.38
CA GLY A 16 15.13 16.84 5.77
C GLY A 16 13.96 15.85 5.97
N THR A 17 13.65 15.03 4.96
CA THR A 17 12.62 14.01 5.02
C THR A 17 13.25 12.63 5.05
N TYR A 18 12.67 11.74 5.86
CA TYR A 18 13.08 10.33 5.97
C TYR A 18 11.90 9.41 5.65
N ALA A 19 12.17 8.33 4.94
CA ALA A 19 11.22 7.26 4.69
C ALA A 19 11.42 6.16 5.72
N GLU A 20 10.33 5.63 6.23
CA GLU A 20 10.28 4.52 7.16
C GLU A 20 9.06 3.66 6.86
N GLY A 21 9.05 2.43 7.33
CA GLY A 21 7.94 1.51 7.15
C GLY A 21 8.38 0.17 6.59
N TYR A 22 7.41 -0.74 6.43
CA TYR A 22 7.68 -2.12 6.00
C TYR A 22 8.35 -2.17 4.62
N ASP A 23 7.87 -1.41 3.65
CA ASP A 23 8.45 -1.34 2.31
C ASP A 23 9.91 -0.86 2.33
N VAL A 24 10.26 0.04 3.26
CA VAL A 24 11.64 0.50 3.47
C VAL A 24 12.51 -0.62 4.04
N GLN A 25 11.98 -1.46 4.95
CA GLN A 25 12.72 -2.61 5.48
C GLN A 25 12.98 -3.66 4.38
N ILE A 26 11.98 -3.92 3.53
CA ILE A 26 12.14 -4.79 2.34
C ILE A 26 13.18 -4.20 1.37
N ALA A 27 13.14 -2.89 1.11
CA ALA A 27 14.10 -2.21 0.25
C ALA A 27 15.53 -2.30 0.79
N LYS A 28 15.73 -2.14 2.11
CA LYS A 28 17.02 -2.34 2.78
C LYS A 28 17.55 -3.75 2.59
N ALA A 29 16.72 -4.77 2.85
CA ALA A 29 17.11 -6.17 2.71
C ALA A 29 17.51 -6.49 1.26
N ILE A 30 16.78 -5.97 0.28
CA ILE A 30 17.11 -6.14 -1.14
C ILE A 30 18.43 -5.44 -1.48
N ALA A 31 18.63 -4.19 -1.08
CA ALA A 31 19.85 -3.44 -1.37
C ALA A 31 21.06 -4.10 -0.73
N GLU A 32 20.97 -4.57 0.51
CA GLU A 32 22.01 -5.31 1.23
C GLU A 32 22.34 -6.62 0.50
N GLY A 33 21.33 -7.41 0.15
CA GLY A 33 21.53 -8.67 -0.59
C GLY A 33 22.17 -8.49 -1.95
N LEU A 34 21.92 -7.33 -2.61
CA LEU A 34 22.56 -6.95 -3.88
C LEU A 34 23.94 -6.32 -3.69
N GLY A 35 24.38 -6.01 -2.46
CA GLY A 35 25.59 -5.25 -2.18
C GLY A 35 25.54 -3.82 -2.75
N LYS A 36 24.36 -3.18 -2.75
CA LYS A 36 24.09 -1.84 -3.28
C LYS A 36 23.72 -0.88 -2.16
N GLU A 37 23.96 0.40 -2.40
CA GLU A 37 23.43 1.48 -1.56
C GLU A 37 21.95 1.70 -1.86
N LEU A 38 21.14 1.87 -0.81
CA LEU A 38 19.73 2.20 -0.93
C LEU A 38 19.55 3.72 -1.04
N VAL A 39 18.97 4.15 -2.14
CA VAL A 39 18.53 5.53 -2.35
C VAL A 39 17.02 5.57 -2.51
N ILE A 40 16.32 6.36 -1.69
CA ILE A 40 14.86 6.50 -1.75
C ILE A 40 14.50 7.81 -2.41
N VAL A 41 13.65 7.72 -3.44
CA VAL A 41 13.12 8.87 -4.20
C VAL A 41 11.62 8.93 -4.01
N LYS A 42 11.08 10.07 -3.55
CA LYS A 42 9.64 10.30 -3.41
C LYS A 42 9.05 10.77 -4.73
N LEU A 43 8.07 10.04 -5.24
CA LEU A 43 7.34 10.35 -6.47
C LEU A 43 5.83 10.26 -6.22
N SER A 44 5.02 10.86 -7.12
CA SER A 44 3.59 10.62 -7.16
C SER A 44 3.30 9.19 -7.64
N TRP A 45 2.21 8.60 -7.17
CA TRP A 45 1.82 7.23 -7.54
C TRP A 45 1.76 7.05 -9.07
N ASP A 46 1.06 7.95 -9.76
CA ASP A 46 0.85 7.88 -11.22
C ASP A 46 2.15 8.00 -12.02
N GLY A 47 3.22 8.55 -11.43
CA GLY A 47 4.52 8.73 -12.09
C GLY A 47 5.50 7.57 -11.88
N LEU A 48 5.19 6.57 -11.04
CA LEU A 48 6.16 5.53 -10.64
C LEU A 48 6.64 4.68 -11.82
N ILE A 49 5.71 4.17 -12.64
CA ILE A 49 6.04 3.29 -13.78
C ILE A 49 6.83 4.06 -14.84
N ASP A 50 6.46 5.30 -15.12
CA ASP A 50 7.18 6.14 -16.06
C ASP A 50 8.61 6.46 -15.58
N ALA A 51 8.77 6.79 -14.29
CA ALA A 51 10.08 7.04 -13.69
C ALA A 51 10.98 5.80 -13.74
N LEU A 52 10.43 4.61 -13.49
CA LEU A 52 11.12 3.34 -13.60
C LEU A 52 11.60 3.10 -15.04
N ASN A 53 10.71 3.23 -16.02
CA ASN A 53 11.01 3.01 -17.43
C ASN A 53 12.00 4.04 -18.01
N GLN A 54 12.01 5.26 -17.46
CA GLN A 54 12.97 6.33 -17.83
C GLN A 54 14.33 6.19 -17.11
N GLY A 55 14.48 5.23 -16.20
CA GLY A 55 15.72 5.02 -15.44
C GLY A 55 15.98 6.06 -14.35
N GLN A 56 14.94 6.77 -13.90
CA GLN A 56 15.04 7.70 -12.77
C GLN A 56 15.08 6.95 -11.43
N ILE A 57 14.49 5.75 -11.38
CA ILE A 57 14.55 4.79 -10.29
C ILE A 57 14.81 3.39 -10.87
N ASP A 58 15.33 2.47 -10.04
CA ASP A 58 15.67 1.11 -10.46
C ASP A 58 14.63 0.08 -10.03
N ALA A 59 13.83 0.39 -9.01
CA ALA A 59 12.77 -0.48 -8.51
C ALA A 59 11.61 0.35 -7.94
N ILE A 60 10.41 -0.22 -7.93
CA ILE A 60 9.23 0.30 -7.23
C ILE A 60 8.94 -0.65 -6.06
N ILE A 61 9.04 -0.15 -4.82
CA ILE A 61 8.69 -0.86 -3.59
C ILE A 61 7.77 0.06 -2.79
N ALA A 62 6.48 0.01 -3.09
CA ALA A 62 5.50 0.99 -2.62
C ALA A 62 4.09 0.37 -2.52
N GLY A 63 4.00 -0.88 -2.05
CA GLY A 63 2.71 -1.57 -1.95
C GLY A 63 2.07 -1.89 -3.32
N MET A 64 2.84 -1.87 -4.40
CA MET A 64 2.30 -2.02 -5.75
C MET A 64 1.92 -3.48 -6.03
N MET A 65 0.65 -3.69 -6.42
CA MET A 65 0.14 -4.99 -6.83
C MET A 65 0.50 -5.28 -8.29
N ASP A 66 0.77 -6.55 -8.56
CA ASP A 66 1.05 -7.13 -9.85
C ASP A 66 -0.25 -7.37 -10.63
N THR A 67 -0.74 -6.36 -11.34
CA THR A 67 -1.92 -6.46 -12.19
C THR A 67 -1.54 -6.80 -13.64
N ALA A 68 -2.48 -7.41 -14.38
CA ALA A 68 -2.28 -7.73 -15.79
C ALA A 68 -1.93 -6.47 -16.63
N GLU A 69 -2.58 -5.35 -16.35
CA GLU A 69 -2.31 -4.07 -17.02
C GLU A 69 -0.87 -3.59 -16.78
N ARG A 70 -0.43 -3.59 -15.51
CA ARG A 70 0.93 -3.15 -15.16
C ARG A 70 1.99 -4.08 -15.74
N ARG A 71 1.69 -5.39 -15.82
CA ARG A 71 2.55 -6.37 -16.49
C ARG A 71 2.80 -6.07 -17.97
N GLU A 72 1.98 -5.30 -18.63
CA GLU A 72 2.27 -4.85 -20.00
C GLU A 72 3.51 -3.93 -20.04
N SER A 73 3.72 -3.12 -19.02
CA SER A 73 4.74 -2.08 -18.97
C SER A 73 5.99 -2.44 -18.16
N ILE A 74 5.85 -3.25 -17.08
CA ILE A 74 6.93 -3.61 -16.16
C ILE A 74 6.87 -5.09 -15.77
N ASN A 75 7.94 -5.61 -15.15
CA ASN A 75 7.98 -6.93 -14.52
C ASN A 75 7.76 -6.80 -13.01
N PHE A 76 7.36 -7.90 -12.38
CA PHE A 76 7.13 -7.98 -10.94
C PHE A 76 7.86 -9.17 -10.32
N SER A 77 8.34 -8.98 -9.10
CA SER A 77 8.86 -10.06 -8.26
C SER A 77 7.74 -10.97 -7.76
N GLU A 78 8.12 -12.05 -7.08
CA GLU A 78 7.20 -12.73 -6.17
C GLU A 78 6.70 -11.76 -5.09
N PRO A 79 5.48 -11.97 -4.54
CA PRO A 79 4.93 -11.08 -3.53
C PRO A 79 5.80 -11.07 -2.26
N TYR A 80 6.16 -9.86 -1.80
CA TYR A 80 6.83 -9.70 -0.51
C TYR A 80 5.85 -9.53 0.65
N LYS A 81 4.56 -9.30 0.34
CA LYS A 81 3.49 -9.06 1.30
C LYS A 81 2.14 -9.43 0.70
N GLU A 82 1.31 -10.16 1.45
CA GLU A 82 -0.07 -10.37 1.06
C GLU A 82 -0.87 -9.07 1.25
N THR A 83 -1.87 -8.86 0.43
CA THR A 83 -2.73 -7.67 0.50
C THR A 83 -4.16 -8.10 0.81
N ILE A 84 -4.74 -7.48 1.83
CA ILE A 84 -6.15 -7.63 2.22
C ILE A 84 -6.76 -6.24 2.23
N TYR A 85 -7.89 -6.06 1.56
CA TYR A 85 -8.64 -4.81 1.59
C TYR A 85 -9.80 -4.89 2.55
N SER A 86 -9.94 -3.82 3.32
CA SER A 86 -10.98 -3.62 4.31
C SER A 86 -11.65 -2.27 4.09
N MET A 87 -12.77 -2.04 4.75
CA MET A 87 -13.44 -0.74 4.74
C MET A 87 -13.10 0.03 6.02
N MET A 88 -12.98 1.34 5.91
CA MET A 88 -12.87 2.23 7.06
C MET A 88 -14.04 3.20 7.07
N VAL A 89 -14.69 3.35 8.23
CA VAL A 89 -15.87 4.18 8.44
C VAL A 89 -15.72 5.03 9.70
N LEU A 90 -16.59 6.02 9.88
CA LEU A 90 -16.73 6.72 11.16
C LEU A 90 -17.47 5.87 12.19
N ALA A 91 -17.12 5.99 13.45
CA ALA A 91 -17.84 5.41 14.58
C ALA A 91 -19.29 5.94 14.59
N GLY A 92 -20.24 5.06 14.87
CA GLY A 92 -21.68 5.39 14.81
C GLY A 92 -22.25 5.47 13.39
N SER A 93 -21.45 5.19 12.36
CA SER A 93 -21.93 5.02 10.99
C SER A 93 -22.91 3.84 10.89
N PRO A 94 -23.92 3.90 10.00
CA PRO A 94 -24.79 2.77 9.71
C PRO A 94 -24.03 1.49 9.30
N TYR A 95 -22.81 1.65 8.82
CA TYR A 95 -21.96 0.58 8.30
C TYR A 95 -20.96 0.02 9.33
N GLU A 96 -20.96 0.52 10.58
CA GLU A 96 -20.00 0.13 11.63
C GLU A 96 -20.02 -1.38 11.97
N ASN A 97 -21.16 -2.03 11.75
CA ASN A 97 -21.34 -3.46 12.03
C ASN A 97 -21.49 -4.32 10.75
N ALA A 98 -21.03 -3.80 9.61
CA ALA A 98 -21.05 -4.54 8.35
C ALA A 98 -20.19 -5.81 8.44
N THR A 99 -20.65 -6.89 7.83
CA THR A 99 -19.99 -8.20 7.80
C THR A 99 -19.64 -8.67 6.40
N SER A 100 -20.17 -7.97 5.40
CA SER A 100 -19.90 -8.19 3.98
C SER A 100 -19.71 -6.84 3.27
N ILE A 101 -18.96 -6.83 2.16
CA ILE A 101 -18.89 -5.67 1.29
C ILE A 101 -20.27 -5.27 0.76
N GLN A 102 -21.19 -6.22 0.62
CA GLN A 102 -22.55 -5.93 0.14
C GLN A 102 -23.41 -5.16 1.14
N ASP A 103 -23.02 -5.12 2.42
CA ASP A 103 -23.69 -4.29 3.43
C ASP A 103 -23.50 -2.78 3.18
N PHE A 104 -22.53 -2.42 2.31
CA PHE A 104 -22.27 -1.05 1.85
C PHE A 104 -23.10 -0.63 0.62
N SER A 105 -24.12 -1.40 0.24
CA SER A 105 -25.05 -1.01 -0.83
C SER A 105 -25.69 0.35 -0.52
N GLY A 106 -25.60 1.29 -1.45
CA GLY A 106 -26.06 2.68 -1.29
C GLY A 106 -25.11 3.59 -0.52
N ALA A 107 -23.99 3.09 0.01
CA ALA A 107 -22.96 3.92 0.64
C ALA A 107 -22.18 4.73 -0.40
N ALA A 108 -21.78 5.95 -0.04
CA ALA A 108 -20.83 6.76 -0.79
C ALA A 108 -19.40 6.32 -0.45
N VAL A 109 -18.77 5.56 -1.35
CA VAL A 109 -17.46 4.93 -1.13
C VAL A 109 -16.39 5.58 -1.98
N LEU A 110 -15.21 5.79 -1.40
CA LEU A 110 -14.07 6.49 -2.01
C LEU A 110 -12.83 5.60 -2.04
N GLY A 111 -12.13 5.59 -3.18
CA GLY A 111 -10.86 4.92 -3.40
C GLY A 111 -9.71 5.87 -3.73
N GLN A 112 -8.51 5.30 -3.91
CA GLN A 112 -7.35 6.04 -4.40
C GLN A 112 -7.23 5.88 -5.91
N GLN A 113 -7.10 7.00 -6.61
CA GLN A 113 -6.98 7.06 -8.07
C GLN A 113 -5.85 6.17 -8.60
N GLY A 114 -6.15 5.40 -9.66
CA GLY A 114 -5.16 4.54 -10.33
C GLY A 114 -4.70 3.35 -9.50
N THR A 115 -5.47 2.94 -8.50
CA THR A 115 -5.15 1.78 -7.67
C THR A 115 -6.32 0.81 -7.55
N ALA A 116 -6.00 -0.42 -7.16
CA ALA A 116 -7.03 -1.41 -6.88
C ALA A 116 -7.93 -1.04 -5.67
N LEU A 117 -7.56 -0.07 -4.83
CA LEU A 117 -8.44 0.46 -3.79
C LEU A 117 -9.69 1.14 -4.37
N ASP A 118 -9.57 1.69 -5.57
CA ASP A 118 -10.68 2.28 -6.32
C ASP A 118 -11.43 1.20 -7.14
N ASP A 119 -10.67 0.39 -7.89
CA ASP A 119 -11.23 -0.60 -8.82
C ASP A 119 -12.17 -1.62 -8.14
N VAL A 120 -11.88 -1.99 -6.87
CA VAL A 120 -12.67 -3.00 -6.15
C VAL A 120 -14.03 -2.50 -5.67
N ILE A 121 -14.25 -1.17 -5.62
CA ILE A 121 -15.48 -0.56 -5.13
C ILE A 121 -16.69 -1.04 -5.95
N ASP A 122 -16.52 -1.22 -7.25
CA ASP A 122 -17.58 -1.70 -8.16
C ASP A 122 -18.04 -3.14 -7.88
N GLN A 123 -17.38 -3.87 -6.97
CA GLN A 123 -17.85 -5.17 -6.48
C GLN A 123 -19.01 -5.04 -5.49
N ILE A 124 -19.27 -3.84 -4.99
CA ILE A 124 -20.39 -3.56 -4.07
C ILE A 124 -21.63 -3.21 -4.91
N GLU A 125 -22.64 -4.06 -4.85
CA GLU A 125 -23.88 -3.84 -5.63
C GLU A 125 -24.63 -2.59 -5.13
N GLY A 126 -24.89 -1.65 -6.05
CA GLY A 126 -25.66 -0.42 -5.72
C GLY A 126 -24.88 0.63 -4.93
N VAL A 127 -23.56 0.53 -4.84
CA VAL A 127 -22.71 1.54 -4.20
C VAL A 127 -22.77 2.89 -4.93
N GLU A 128 -22.64 3.99 -4.21
CA GLU A 128 -22.30 5.28 -4.78
C GLU A 128 -20.77 5.41 -4.85
N HIS A 129 -20.19 4.96 -5.98
CA HIS A 129 -18.75 5.06 -6.22
C HIS A 129 -18.36 6.50 -6.48
N LEU A 130 -17.69 7.15 -5.53
CA LEU A 130 -17.25 8.55 -5.64
C LEU A 130 -16.04 8.68 -6.54
N SER A 131 -15.85 9.87 -7.13
CA SER A 131 -14.62 10.16 -7.87
C SER A 131 -13.38 10.02 -6.96
N PRO A 132 -12.39 9.19 -7.35
CA PRO A 132 -11.24 8.89 -6.52
C PRO A 132 -10.34 10.12 -6.27
N VAL A 133 -9.51 10.02 -5.24
CA VAL A 133 -8.52 11.07 -4.88
C VAL A 133 -7.09 10.54 -5.02
N GLY A 134 -6.12 11.46 -5.12
CA GLY A 134 -4.74 11.12 -5.45
C GLY A 134 -3.96 10.39 -4.37
N SER A 135 -4.42 10.41 -3.10
CA SER A 135 -3.67 9.82 -1.99
C SER A 135 -4.57 9.28 -0.87
N VAL A 136 -4.05 8.31 -0.10
CA VAL A 136 -4.75 7.79 1.08
C VAL A 136 -4.98 8.89 2.15
N PRO A 137 -4.04 9.80 2.44
CA PRO A 137 -4.32 10.94 3.33
C PRO A 137 -5.50 11.81 2.90
N ASP A 138 -5.71 11.99 1.58
CA ASP A 138 -6.88 12.71 1.08
C ASP A 138 -8.17 11.93 1.33
N MET A 139 -8.15 10.59 1.16
CA MET A 139 -9.29 9.72 1.51
C MET A 139 -9.63 9.84 2.99
N ILE A 140 -8.64 9.78 3.88
CA ILE A 140 -8.79 9.97 5.34
C ILE A 140 -9.44 11.32 5.65
N SER A 141 -8.95 12.39 5.02
CA SER A 141 -9.51 13.74 5.19
C SER A 141 -10.98 13.82 4.76
N ARG A 142 -11.34 13.16 3.65
CA ARG A 142 -12.71 13.09 3.15
C ARG A 142 -13.64 12.34 4.10
N LEU A 143 -13.18 11.23 4.65
CA LEU A 143 -13.93 10.45 5.64
C LEU A 143 -14.15 11.26 6.92
N GLN A 144 -13.12 11.94 7.44
CA GLN A 144 -13.22 12.83 8.60
C GLN A 144 -14.24 13.96 8.41
N GLN A 145 -14.31 14.51 7.20
CA GLN A 145 -15.24 15.59 6.84
C GLN A 145 -16.67 15.09 6.60
N GLY A 146 -16.91 13.77 6.61
CA GLY A 146 -18.23 13.19 6.29
C GLY A 146 -18.65 13.42 4.85
N THR A 147 -17.69 13.58 3.91
CA THR A 147 -17.98 13.74 2.48
C THR A 147 -17.99 12.41 1.72
N CYS A 148 -17.75 11.32 2.41
CA CYS A 148 -17.99 9.93 2.01
C CYS A 148 -18.43 9.15 3.25
N ASP A 149 -19.09 8.01 3.05
CA ASP A 149 -19.52 7.12 4.13
C ASP A 149 -18.41 6.11 4.52
N ALA A 150 -17.62 5.70 3.54
CA ALA A 150 -16.54 4.74 3.74
C ALA A 150 -15.40 4.96 2.73
N ILE A 151 -14.23 4.45 3.09
CA ILE A 151 -13.06 4.37 2.20
C ILE A 151 -12.55 2.93 2.17
N VAL A 152 -12.05 2.50 1.01
CA VAL A 152 -11.33 1.23 0.89
C VAL A 152 -9.90 1.45 1.31
N ILE A 153 -9.37 0.58 2.18
CA ILE A 153 -8.00 0.69 2.68
C ILE A 153 -7.31 -0.67 2.71
N ASN A 154 -6.00 -0.67 2.59
CA ASN A 154 -5.20 -1.84 2.89
C ASN A 154 -5.26 -2.09 4.41
N GLU A 155 -5.73 -3.27 4.81
CA GLU A 155 -5.94 -3.63 6.22
C GLU A 155 -4.72 -3.44 7.08
N GLU A 156 -3.54 -3.75 6.55
CA GLU A 156 -2.28 -3.62 7.28
C GLU A 156 -1.87 -2.18 7.57
N SER A 157 -2.30 -1.22 6.73
CA SER A 157 -2.04 0.21 6.95
C SER A 157 -3.01 0.84 7.96
N ALA A 158 -4.12 0.17 8.24
CA ALA A 158 -5.18 0.68 9.10
C ALA A 158 -4.75 1.03 10.53
N PRO A 159 -3.88 0.26 11.23
CA PRO A 159 -3.49 0.58 12.60
C PRO A 159 -2.90 1.98 12.75
N GLY A 160 -2.08 2.44 11.80
CA GLY A 160 -1.50 3.78 11.81
C GLY A 160 -2.55 4.89 11.70
N TYR A 161 -3.54 4.69 10.84
CA TYR A 161 -4.63 5.66 10.67
C TYR A 161 -5.59 5.65 11.85
N LEU A 162 -5.90 4.48 12.42
CA LEU A 162 -6.75 4.36 13.61
C LEU A 162 -6.10 5.01 14.84
N ALA A 163 -4.79 4.87 15.01
CA ALA A 163 -4.07 5.49 16.12
C ALA A 163 -4.17 7.03 16.09
N SER A 164 -4.19 7.61 14.90
CA SER A 164 -4.31 9.06 14.70
C SER A 164 -5.77 9.55 14.62
N ASN A 165 -6.73 8.65 14.44
CA ASN A 165 -8.15 8.97 14.23
C ASN A 165 -9.03 8.03 15.07
N PRO A 166 -9.21 8.30 16.37
CA PRO A 166 -9.90 7.40 17.31
C PRO A 166 -11.40 7.19 16.98
N ASP A 167 -11.96 8.09 16.17
CA ASP A 167 -13.35 8.01 15.71
C ASP A 167 -13.52 7.13 14.46
N PHE A 168 -12.45 6.55 13.95
CA PHE A 168 -12.55 5.60 12.83
C PHE A 168 -12.76 4.17 13.32
N ARG A 169 -13.38 3.35 12.47
CA ARG A 169 -13.56 1.90 12.65
C ARG A 169 -13.12 1.20 11.39
N LEU A 170 -12.33 0.15 11.57
CA LEU A 170 -11.96 -0.78 10.52
C LEU A 170 -13.00 -1.90 10.46
N ILE A 171 -13.53 -2.15 9.28
CA ILE A 171 -14.47 -3.22 9.00
C ILE A 171 -13.75 -4.26 8.17
N THR A 172 -13.43 -5.39 8.80
CA THR A 172 -12.78 -6.54 8.17
C THR A 172 -13.83 -7.58 7.77
N PHE A 173 -13.50 -8.41 6.79
CA PHE A 173 -14.41 -9.37 6.22
C PHE A 173 -13.86 -10.79 6.37
N SER A 174 -14.74 -11.76 6.67
CA SER A 174 -14.39 -13.17 6.59
C SER A 174 -14.26 -13.62 5.13
N GLU A 175 -13.60 -14.75 4.92
CA GLU A 175 -13.42 -15.34 3.59
C GLU A 175 -14.76 -15.43 2.83
N GLY A 176 -14.76 -14.98 1.59
CA GLY A 176 -15.91 -14.94 0.71
C GLY A 176 -16.86 -13.74 0.89
N ASN A 177 -16.67 -12.91 1.94
CA ASN A 177 -17.48 -11.72 2.20
C ASN A 177 -16.76 -10.40 1.90
N GLY A 178 -15.45 -10.45 1.64
CA GLY A 178 -14.61 -9.31 1.31
C GLY A 178 -14.43 -9.10 -0.19
N PHE A 179 -13.52 -8.21 -0.52
CA PHE A 179 -13.15 -7.92 -1.91
C PHE A 179 -12.36 -9.06 -2.55
N THR A 180 -12.63 -9.31 -3.83
CA THR A 180 -11.78 -10.15 -4.68
C THR A 180 -10.69 -9.27 -5.29
N LEU A 181 -9.42 -9.58 -5.02
CA LEU A 181 -8.30 -8.75 -5.47
C LEU A 181 -7.74 -9.22 -6.81
N PRO A 182 -7.25 -8.30 -7.67
CA PRO A 182 -6.67 -8.63 -8.96
C PRO A 182 -5.34 -9.37 -8.86
N ALA A 183 -4.66 -9.31 -7.72
CA ALA A 183 -3.41 -9.98 -7.41
C ALA A 183 -3.29 -10.29 -5.91
N LYS A 184 -2.43 -11.26 -5.56
CA LYS A 184 -2.33 -11.78 -4.19
C LYS A 184 -1.60 -10.87 -3.22
N GLY A 185 -0.85 -9.88 -3.71
CA GLY A 185 -0.07 -9.06 -2.80
C GLY A 185 0.82 -8.02 -3.48
N SER A 186 1.57 -7.31 -2.65
CA SER A 186 2.51 -6.30 -3.09
C SER A 186 3.81 -6.92 -3.57
N CYS A 187 4.27 -6.47 -4.74
CA CYS A 187 5.47 -6.96 -5.42
C CYS A 187 6.44 -5.82 -5.72
N VAL A 188 7.70 -6.15 -5.94
CA VAL A 188 8.70 -5.21 -6.43
C VAL A 188 8.51 -5.05 -7.93
N GLY A 189 8.26 -3.82 -8.39
CA GLY A 189 8.20 -3.48 -9.81
C GLY A 189 9.59 -3.21 -10.38
N LEU A 190 9.91 -3.80 -11.54
CA LEU A 190 11.21 -3.70 -12.22
C LEU A 190 11.00 -3.49 -13.72
N ARG A 191 11.97 -2.86 -14.42
CA ARG A 191 11.90 -2.72 -15.88
C ARG A 191 11.83 -4.08 -16.58
N LYS A 192 11.18 -4.14 -17.72
CA LYS A 192 11.10 -5.35 -18.55
C LYS A 192 12.46 -5.92 -18.95
N SER A 193 13.45 -5.04 -19.10
CA SER A 193 14.82 -5.41 -19.47
C SER A 193 15.61 -6.05 -18.32
N ASP A 194 15.22 -5.81 -17.06
CA ASP A 194 16.03 -6.09 -15.88
C ASP A 194 15.78 -7.50 -15.33
N THR A 195 15.79 -8.49 -16.21
CA THR A 195 15.48 -9.90 -15.88
C THR A 195 16.47 -10.52 -14.89
N GLU A 196 17.74 -10.14 -14.95
CA GLU A 196 18.77 -10.61 -14.00
C GLU A 196 18.53 -10.02 -12.60
N LEU A 197 18.22 -8.70 -12.52
CA LEU A 197 17.87 -8.04 -11.27
C LEU A 197 16.61 -8.67 -10.66
N LEU A 198 15.62 -8.98 -11.49
CA LEU A 198 14.39 -9.65 -11.03
C LEU A 198 14.69 -11.01 -10.39
N ALA A 199 15.56 -11.81 -11.00
CA ALA A 199 15.96 -13.11 -10.45
C ALA A 199 16.67 -12.93 -9.09
N GLN A 200 17.61 -12.00 -8.98
CA GLN A 200 18.32 -11.69 -7.74
C GLN A 200 17.38 -11.18 -6.64
N VAL A 201 16.43 -10.30 -6.98
CA VAL A 201 15.41 -9.80 -6.04
C VAL A 201 14.57 -10.96 -5.50
N ASN A 202 14.12 -11.89 -6.37
CA ASN A 202 13.34 -13.05 -5.95
C ASN A 202 14.16 -13.99 -5.04
N GLU A 203 15.42 -14.21 -5.35
CA GLU A 203 16.32 -15.00 -4.49
C GLU A 203 16.45 -14.36 -3.10
N ILE A 204 16.64 -13.04 -3.02
CA ILE A 204 16.72 -12.32 -1.75
C ILE A 204 15.40 -12.40 -0.98
N LEU A 205 14.26 -12.14 -1.64
CA LEU A 205 12.95 -12.23 -1.02
C LEU A 205 12.65 -13.63 -0.45
N ALA A 206 13.14 -14.67 -1.10
CA ALA A 206 13.00 -16.05 -0.64
C ALA A 206 13.82 -16.34 0.64
N THR A 207 14.85 -15.56 0.95
CA THR A 207 15.63 -15.68 2.20
C THR A 207 14.94 -15.02 3.40
N ILE A 208 13.99 -14.13 3.18
CA ILE A 208 13.23 -13.44 4.23
C ILE A 208 12.05 -14.34 4.61
N ASP A 209 12.20 -15.11 5.67
CA ASP A 209 11.14 -16.00 6.17
C ASP A 209 9.99 -15.26 6.85
N GLY A 210 8.95 -15.99 7.26
CA GLY A 210 7.76 -15.41 7.89
C GLY A 210 8.03 -14.70 9.21
N ASP A 211 8.99 -15.19 9.99
CA ASP A 211 9.36 -14.59 11.28
C ASP A 211 10.09 -13.26 11.05
N ALA A 212 11.04 -13.23 10.11
CA ALA A 212 11.72 -12.00 9.72
C ALA A 212 10.77 -10.95 9.13
N ARG A 213 9.81 -11.35 8.31
CA ARG A 213 8.75 -10.46 7.78
C ARG A 213 7.89 -9.88 8.90
N THR A 214 7.54 -10.69 9.88
CA THR A 214 6.76 -10.27 11.06
C THR A 214 7.56 -9.28 11.91
N GLU A 215 8.86 -9.49 12.12
CA GLU A 215 9.73 -8.57 12.84
C GLU A 215 9.86 -7.22 12.12
N MET A 216 10.10 -7.23 10.80
CA MET A 216 10.12 -6.03 9.96
C MET A 216 8.81 -5.25 10.07
N TRP A 217 7.69 -5.95 10.06
CA TRP A 217 6.36 -5.35 10.21
C TRP A 217 6.19 -4.69 11.59
N ASN A 218 6.49 -5.43 12.66
CA ASN A 218 6.36 -4.93 14.03
C ASN A 218 7.27 -3.70 14.26
N THR A 219 8.48 -3.71 13.71
CA THR A 219 9.41 -2.57 13.75
C THR A 219 8.82 -1.36 13.03
N ALA A 220 8.26 -1.55 11.85
CA ALA A 220 7.64 -0.49 11.07
C ALA A 220 6.42 0.12 11.80
N VAL A 221 5.60 -0.71 12.43
CA VAL A 221 4.43 -0.23 13.22
C VAL A 221 4.85 0.50 14.48
N ALA A 222 5.88 0.01 15.21
CA ALA A 222 6.37 0.63 16.43
C ALA A 222 6.94 2.04 16.21
N ASN A 223 7.48 2.30 15.03
CA ASN A 223 8.14 3.55 14.65
C ASN A 223 7.21 4.56 13.95
N GLN A 224 5.93 4.23 13.77
CA GLN A 224 4.97 5.17 13.17
C GLN A 224 4.84 6.43 14.03
N PRO A 225 4.86 7.63 13.42
CA PRO A 225 4.61 8.88 14.13
C PRO A 225 3.24 8.83 14.83
N LYS A 226 3.24 9.17 16.12
CA LYS A 226 2.01 9.25 16.92
C LYS A 226 1.30 10.56 16.66
#